data_a83b992054610523574df26c17cc24dc
#
_entry.id   a83b992054610523574df26c17cc24dc
#
_cell.length_a   1.000
_cell.length_b   1.000
_cell.length_c   1.000
_cell.angle_alpha   90.00
_cell.angle_beta   90.00
_cell.angle_gamma   90.00
#
_symmetry.space_group_name_H-M   'P 1'
#
loop_
_entity.id
_entity.type
_entity.pdbx_description
1 polymer ?
#
loop_
_entity_poly.entity_id
_entity_poly.type
_entity_poly.pdbx_seq_one_letter_code
_entity_poly.pdbx_strand_id
1 'polypeptide(L)'
;MKELTVDATIENVAAVTAFVDEQLDQLDCPMKTQYQVDVAIDELFGNIAHYAYNPEIGAATVRVEVTENPLAVVITFIDNGVPYDPLAKEDPDITLSAEERGIGGLGIYMVKKSMDDVSYEYRDGKNILRIKKNI
;
A
#
# COMPACT_ATOMS: atom_id res chain seq x y z
N MET A 1 -10.17 14.78 2.99
CA MET A 1 -9.97 13.34 2.75
C MET A 1 -10.69 12.90 1.49
N LYS A 2 -10.02 12.15 0.65
CA LYS A 2 -10.57 11.59 -0.58
C LYS A 2 -10.61 10.07 -0.46
N GLU A 3 -11.57 9.42 -1.13
CA GLU A 3 -11.80 7.99 -0.99
C GLU A 3 -12.22 7.38 -2.32
N LEU A 4 -11.70 6.19 -2.62
CA LEU A 4 -12.05 5.41 -3.79
C LEU A 4 -12.30 3.97 -3.37
N THR A 5 -13.42 3.39 -3.79
CA THR A 5 -13.73 1.99 -3.57
C THR A 5 -13.82 1.28 -4.92
N VAL A 6 -13.07 0.21 -5.08
CA VAL A 6 -13.00 -0.60 -6.31
C VAL A 6 -12.93 -2.08 -5.95
N ASP A 7 -13.18 -2.94 -6.94
CA ASP A 7 -12.92 -4.37 -6.76
C ASP A 7 -11.41 -4.59 -6.58
N ALA A 8 -11.07 -5.47 -5.64
CA ALA A 8 -9.67 -5.79 -5.33
C ALA A 8 -9.12 -6.75 -6.39
N THR A 9 -8.80 -6.23 -7.55
CA THR A 9 -8.23 -6.96 -8.68
C THR A 9 -6.96 -6.27 -9.14
N ILE A 10 -6.08 -7.06 -9.79
CA ILE A 10 -4.83 -6.51 -10.34
C ILE A 10 -5.10 -5.43 -11.39
N GLU A 11 -6.16 -5.59 -12.16
CA GLU A 11 -6.55 -4.60 -13.17
C GLU A 11 -6.85 -3.23 -12.55
N ASN A 12 -7.29 -3.19 -11.31
CA ASN A 12 -7.64 -1.94 -10.63
C ASN A 12 -6.46 -1.26 -9.95
N VAL A 13 -5.27 -1.85 -9.97
CA VAL A 13 -4.05 -1.17 -9.48
C VAL A 13 -3.86 0.16 -10.21
N ALA A 14 -4.05 0.18 -11.52
CA ALA A 14 -3.91 1.41 -12.30
C ALA A 14 -4.91 2.49 -11.88
N ALA A 15 -6.16 2.11 -11.58
CA ALA A 15 -7.19 3.06 -11.13
C ALA A 15 -6.84 3.64 -9.76
N VAL A 16 -6.34 2.82 -8.84
CA VAL A 16 -5.91 3.27 -7.51
C VAL A 16 -4.71 4.21 -7.63
N THR A 17 -3.73 3.84 -8.45
CA THR A 17 -2.54 4.65 -8.68
C THR A 17 -2.91 6.03 -9.25
N ALA A 18 -3.78 6.06 -10.27
CA ALA A 18 -4.23 7.31 -10.87
C ALA A 18 -4.98 8.19 -9.86
N PHE A 19 -5.81 7.59 -9.02
CA PHE A 19 -6.54 8.31 -7.98
C PHE A 19 -5.58 8.98 -6.98
N VAL A 20 -4.57 8.25 -6.52
CA VAL A 20 -3.59 8.78 -5.56
C VAL A 20 -2.69 9.82 -6.22
N ASP A 21 -2.21 9.54 -7.44
CA ASP A 21 -1.34 10.48 -8.17
C ASP A 21 -2.02 11.82 -8.40
N GLU A 22 -3.33 11.83 -8.65
CA GLU A 22 -4.09 13.09 -8.78
C GLU A 22 -3.98 13.94 -7.52
N GLN A 23 -4.04 13.32 -6.34
CA GLN A 23 -3.89 14.04 -5.08
C GLN A 23 -2.45 14.54 -4.89
N LEU A 24 -1.47 13.72 -5.26
CA LEU A 24 -0.05 14.11 -5.16
C LEU A 24 0.30 15.24 -6.11
N ASP A 25 -0.25 15.25 -7.31
CA ASP A 25 -0.04 16.32 -8.28
C ASP A 25 -0.52 17.68 -7.74
N GLN A 26 -1.62 17.68 -6.99
CA GLN A 26 -2.14 18.90 -6.36
C GLN A 26 -1.22 19.43 -5.26
N LEU A 27 -0.33 18.60 -4.73
CA LEU A 27 0.62 18.96 -3.68
C LEU A 27 2.01 19.29 -4.24
N ASP A 28 2.17 19.33 -5.55
CA ASP A 28 3.47 19.51 -6.21
C ASP A 28 4.50 18.51 -5.72
N CYS A 29 4.07 17.23 -5.57
CA CYS A 29 4.91 16.17 -5.04
C CYS A 29 6.10 15.91 -5.97
N PRO A 30 7.35 15.83 -5.44
CA PRO A 30 8.50 15.48 -6.27
C PRO A 30 8.33 14.11 -6.93
N MET A 31 8.84 13.98 -8.16
CA MET A 31 8.71 12.74 -8.94
C MET A 31 9.23 11.51 -8.21
N LYS A 32 10.36 11.64 -7.52
CA LYS A 32 10.94 10.53 -6.75
C LYS A 32 9.99 10.05 -5.66
N THR A 33 9.39 10.98 -4.94
CA THR A 33 8.44 10.68 -3.87
C THR A 33 7.18 10.04 -4.44
N GLN A 34 6.65 10.58 -5.54
CA GLN A 34 5.48 10.02 -6.21
C GLN A 34 5.74 8.60 -6.70
N TYR A 35 6.92 8.34 -7.27
CA TYR A 35 7.31 7.01 -7.71
C TYR A 35 7.35 6.03 -6.54
N GLN A 36 7.89 6.44 -5.41
CA GLN A 36 7.93 5.59 -4.20
C GLN A 36 6.52 5.22 -3.72
N VAL A 37 5.61 6.18 -3.76
CA VAL A 37 4.20 5.94 -3.40
C VAL A 37 3.55 4.98 -4.40
N ASP A 38 3.78 5.17 -5.70
CA ASP A 38 3.22 4.31 -6.74
C ASP A 38 3.69 2.86 -6.58
N VAL A 39 4.96 2.66 -6.26
CA VAL A 39 5.53 1.32 -6.00
C VAL A 39 4.86 0.69 -4.77
N ALA A 40 4.65 1.49 -3.72
CA ALA A 40 3.96 1.02 -2.51
C ALA A 40 2.53 0.58 -2.82
N ILE A 41 1.80 1.35 -3.64
CA ILE A 41 0.44 1.00 -4.05
C ILE A 41 0.44 -0.33 -4.80
N ASP A 42 1.34 -0.49 -5.75
CA ASP A 42 1.44 -1.72 -6.54
C ASP A 42 1.64 -2.94 -5.64
N GLU A 43 2.52 -2.84 -4.66
CA GLU A 43 2.80 -3.93 -3.73
C GLU A 43 1.61 -4.18 -2.79
N LEU A 44 1.09 -3.14 -2.16
CA LEU A 44 0.07 -3.29 -1.11
C LEU A 44 -1.30 -3.62 -1.68
N PHE A 45 -1.74 -2.92 -2.71
CA PHE A 45 -3.02 -3.22 -3.35
C PHE A 45 -2.94 -4.55 -4.09
N GLY A 46 -1.81 -4.86 -4.70
CA GLY A 46 -1.57 -6.16 -5.32
C GLY A 46 -1.72 -7.32 -4.33
N ASN A 47 -1.20 -7.15 -3.10
CA ASN A 47 -1.37 -8.16 -2.04
C ASN A 47 -2.85 -8.33 -1.67
N ILE A 48 -3.62 -7.26 -1.58
CA ILE A 48 -5.05 -7.35 -1.31
C ILE A 48 -5.74 -8.14 -2.43
N ALA A 49 -5.42 -7.82 -3.68
CA ALA A 49 -6.00 -8.49 -4.84
C ALA A 49 -5.70 -9.99 -4.85
N HIS A 50 -4.51 -10.38 -4.40
CA HIS A 50 -4.10 -11.79 -4.41
C HIS A 50 -4.60 -12.58 -3.21
N TYR A 51 -4.72 -11.97 -2.03
CA TYR A 51 -4.86 -12.72 -0.78
C TYR A 51 -6.13 -12.45 0.00
N ALA A 52 -6.73 -11.26 -0.11
CA ALA A 52 -7.82 -10.88 0.79
C ALA A 52 -9.07 -11.73 0.60
N TYR A 53 -9.44 -12.01 -0.63
CA TYR A 53 -10.70 -12.67 -0.96
C TYR A 53 -10.53 -13.98 -1.74
N ASN A 54 -9.32 -14.39 -2.07
CA ASN A 54 -9.05 -15.54 -2.94
C ASN A 54 -9.82 -16.78 -2.49
N PRO A 55 -10.53 -17.51 -3.38
CA PRO A 55 -10.60 -17.30 -4.83
C PRO A 55 -11.66 -16.28 -5.30
N GLU A 56 -12.37 -15.66 -4.38
CA GLU A 56 -13.42 -14.71 -4.71
C GLU A 56 -12.85 -13.30 -4.92
N ILE A 57 -13.71 -12.38 -5.35
CA ILE A 57 -13.35 -10.97 -5.52
C ILE A 57 -14.22 -10.16 -4.56
N GLY A 58 -13.59 -9.29 -3.80
CA GLY A 58 -14.27 -8.37 -2.91
C GLY A 58 -13.80 -6.94 -3.14
N ALA A 59 -14.42 -6.01 -2.45
CA ALA A 59 -14.10 -4.60 -2.58
C ALA A 59 -12.96 -4.18 -1.65
N ALA A 60 -12.18 -3.18 -2.09
CA ALA A 60 -11.19 -2.50 -1.27
C ALA A 60 -11.39 -1.01 -1.38
N THR A 61 -11.20 -0.31 -0.27
CA THR A 61 -11.31 1.14 -0.20
C THR A 61 -9.93 1.74 0.04
N VAL A 62 -9.59 2.77 -0.72
CA VAL A 62 -8.35 3.52 -0.56
C VAL A 62 -8.70 4.95 -0.17
N ARG A 63 -8.17 5.39 0.97
CA ARG A 63 -8.37 6.76 1.48
C ARG A 63 -7.06 7.52 1.39
N VAL A 64 -7.15 8.78 1.01
CA VAL A 64 -6.00 9.69 0.97
C VAL A 64 -6.30 10.89 1.86
N GLU A 65 -5.43 11.12 2.83
CA GLU A 65 -5.46 12.31 3.70
C GLU A 65 -4.17 13.07 3.55
N VAL A 66 -4.25 14.40 3.66
CA VAL A 66 -3.08 15.27 3.66
C VAL A 66 -2.94 15.84 5.06
N THR A 67 -1.73 15.74 5.62
CA THR A 67 -1.40 16.34 6.91
C THR A 67 -0.33 17.40 6.70
N GLU A 68 -0.26 18.36 7.64
CA GLU A 68 0.71 19.44 7.57
C GLU A 68 1.63 19.45 8.78
N ASN A 69 2.77 20.15 8.65
CA ASN A 69 3.77 20.36 9.72
C ASN A 69 4.44 19.06 10.19
N PRO A 70 5.09 18.27 9.30
CA PRO A 70 5.38 18.53 7.90
C PRO A 70 4.27 18.11 6.96
N LEU A 71 4.30 18.61 5.74
CA LEU A 71 3.38 18.19 4.70
C LEU A 71 3.61 16.71 4.39
N ALA A 72 2.55 15.92 4.50
CA ALA A 72 2.63 14.48 4.28
C ALA A 72 1.30 13.96 3.73
N VAL A 73 1.37 12.82 3.07
CA VAL A 73 0.19 12.09 2.62
C VAL A 73 0.06 10.81 3.45
N VAL A 74 -1.16 10.52 3.89
CA VAL A 74 -1.50 9.28 4.57
C VAL A 74 -2.47 8.51 3.69
N ILE A 75 -2.09 7.30 3.29
CA ILE A 75 -2.90 6.45 2.43
C ILE A 75 -3.31 5.23 3.24
N THR A 76 -4.62 4.98 3.30
CA THR A 76 -5.19 3.87 4.05
C THR A 76 -5.87 2.90 3.10
N PHE A 77 -5.49 1.62 3.18
CA PHE A 77 -6.08 0.53 2.39
C PHE A 77 -6.97 -0.28 3.32
N ILE A 78 -8.24 -0.42 2.98
CA ILE A 78 -9.24 -1.13 3.80
C ILE A 78 -9.90 -2.22 2.98
N ASP A 79 -9.94 -3.44 3.50
CA ASP A 79 -10.68 -4.55 2.89
C ASP A 79 -11.35 -5.39 3.96
N ASN A 80 -12.33 -6.20 3.56
CA ASN A 80 -13.08 -7.10 4.44
C ASN A 80 -12.65 -8.56 4.26
N GLY A 81 -11.45 -8.78 3.75
CA GLY A 81 -10.93 -10.12 3.50
C GLY A 81 -10.45 -10.82 4.75
N VAL A 82 -9.79 -11.96 4.54
CA VAL A 82 -9.19 -12.69 5.65
C VAL A 82 -8.10 -11.84 6.32
N PRO A 83 -7.90 -11.98 7.64
CA PRO A 83 -6.83 -11.25 8.32
C PRO A 83 -5.48 -11.58 7.70
N TYR A 84 -4.75 -10.56 7.30
CA TYR A 84 -3.41 -10.72 6.72
C TYR A 84 -2.57 -9.49 7.04
N ASP A 85 -1.54 -9.68 7.87
CA ASP A 85 -0.61 -8.62 8.23
C ASP A 85 0.67 -8.75 7.38
N PRO A 86 0.83 -7.93 6.34
CA PRO A 86 2.03 -8.01 5.51
C PRO A 86 3.30 -7.58 6.26
N LEU A 87 3.15 -6.85 7.38
CA LEU A 87 4.28 -6.36 8.17
C LEU A 87 4.80 -7.40 9.16
N ALA A 88 4.06 -8.51 9.37
CA ALA A 88 4.45 -9.55 10.32
C ALA A 88 5.62 -10.39 9.84
N LYS A 89 5.93 -10.38 8.53
CA LYS A 89 7.06 -11.10 7.98
C LYS A 89 8.36 -10.42 8.35
N GLU A 90 9.40 -11.22 8.64
CA GLU A 90 10.74 -10.69 8.84
C GLU A 90 11.26 -10.06 7.54
N ASP A 91 12.10 -9.05 7.68
CA ASP A 91 12.74 -8.44 6.52
C ASP A 91 13.65 -9.47 5.84
N PRO A 92 13.67 -9.52 4.49
CA PRO A 92 14.54 -10.44 3.79
C PRO A 92 16.01 -10.11 4.04
N ASP A 93 16.87 -11.13 4.01
CA ASP A 93 18.31 -10.92 4.05
C ASP A 93 18.79 -10.48 2.67
N ILE A 94 19.02 -9.18 2.52
CA ILE A 94 19.41 -8.60 1.24
C ILE A 94 20.86 -8.91 0.84
N THR A 95 21.62 -9.58 1.73
CA THR A 95 22.96 -10.07 1.39
C THR A 95 22.92 -11.40 0.64
N LEU A 96 21.76 -12.09 0.67
CA LEU A 96 21.57 -13.33 -0.06
C LEU A 96 21.17 -13.05 -1.51
N SER A 97 21.46 -14.00 -2.40
CA SER A 97 20.99 -13.92 -3.79
C SER A 97 19.47 -14.05 -3.85
N ALA A 98 18.86 -13.68 -4.97
CA ALA A 98 17.42 -13.82 -5.16
C ALA A 98 16.96 -15.27 -5.00
N GLU A 99 17.79 -16.24 -5.38
CA GLU A 99 17.48 -17.67 -5.25
C GLU A 99 17.49 -18.10 -3.78
N GLU A 100 18.41 -17.56 -2.98
CA GLU A 100 18.56 -17.90 -1.57
C GLU A 100 17.50 -17.25 -0.68
N ARG A 101 17.01 -16.05 -1.05
CA ARG A 101 16.04 -15.29 -0.24
C ARG A 101 14.64 -15.88 -0.24
N GLY A 102 14.31 -16.75 -1.16
CA GLY A 102 12.96 -17.23 -1.33
C GLY A 102 12.07 -16.19 -2.03
N ILE A 103 10.82 -16.56 -2.24
CA ILE A 103 9.85 -15.75 -2.99
C ILE A 103 9.07 -14.86 -2.02
N GLY A 104 8.94 -13.57 -2.36
CA GLY A 104 8.13 -12.60 -1.61
C GLY A 104 8.91 -11.91 -0.51
N GLY A 105 8.28 -10.93 0.12
CA GLY A 105 8.85 -10.16 1.22
C GLY A 105 9.72 -8.98 0.80
N LEU A 106 10.30 -9.00 -0.39
CA LEU A 106 11.15 -7.89 -0.84
C LEU A 106 10.31 -6.63 -1.10
N GLY A 107 9.12 -6.77 -1.69
CA GLY A 107 8.23 -5.64 -1.93
C GLY A 107 7.83 -4.94 -0.65
N ILE A 108 7.43 -5.70 0.38
CA ILE A 108 7.08 -5.14 1.69
C ILE A 108 8.31 -4.48 2.34
N TYR A 109 9.48 -5.10 2.22
CA TYR A 109 10.74 -4.51 2.71
C TYR A 109 10.97 -3.15 2.07
N MET A 110 10.81 -3.03 0.75
CA MET A 110 10.99 -1.77 0.03
C MET A 110 9.96 -0.71 0.47
N VAL A 111 8.71 -1.11 0.70
CA VAL A 111 7.68 -0.21 1.22
C VAL A 111 8.09 0.34 2.59
N LYS A 112 8.52 -0.53 3.50
CA LYS A 112 8.97 -0.12 4.84
C LYS A 112 10.16 0.83 4.78
N LYS A 113 11.07 0.64 3.83
CA LYS A 113 12.26 1.50 3.66
C LYS A 113 11.94 2.85 3.03
N SER A 114 10.95 2.90 2.13
CA SER A 114 10.65 4.13 1.39
C SER A 114 9.57 5.00 2.05
N MET A 115 8.73 4.43 2.91
CA MET A 115 7.70 5.18 3.62
C MET A 115 8.22 5.70 4.96
N ASP A 116 7.66 6.82 5.42
CA ASP A 116 8.03 7.39 6.71
C ASP A 116 7.36 6.67 7.86
N ASP A 117 6.19 6.04 7.61
CA ASP A 117 5.52 5.20 8.58
C ASP A 117 4.64 4.19 7.87
N VAL A 118 4.53 2.99 8.44
CA VAL A 118 3.65 1.93 7.95
C VAL A 118 3.04 1.23 9.15
N SER A 119 1.72 1.06 9.15
CA SER A 119 1.03 0.38 10.24
C SER A 119 -0.09 -0.50 9.73
N TYR A 120 -0.43 -1.51 10.51
CA TYR A 120 -1.51 -2.45 10.19
C TYR A 120 -2.33 -2.75 11.43
N GLU A 121 -3.65 -2.85 11.27
CA GLU A 121 -4.53 -3.40 12.28
C GLU A 121 -5.66 -4.19 11.63
N TYR A 122 -6.20 -5.16 12.35
CA TYR A 122 -7.41 -5.87 11.98
C TYR A 122 -8.47 -5.53 13.03
N ARG A 123 -9.53 -4.85 12.61
CA ARG A 123 -10.56 -4.38 13.52
C ARG A 123 -11.92 -4.39 12.84
N ASP A 124 -12.93 -4.88 13.57
CA ASP A 124 -14.32 -4.93 13.10
C ASP A 124 -14.47 -5.65 11.76
N GLY A 125 -13.72 -6.75 11.58
CA GLY A 125 -13.77 -7.55 10.36
C GLY A 125 -13.03 -6.95 9.18
N LYS A 126 -12.17 -5.96 9.40
CA LYS A 126 -11.48 -5.23 8.33
C LYS A 126 -9.97 -5.24 8.53
N ASN A 127 -9.25 -5.50 7.45
CA ASN A 127 -7.84 -5.21 7.36
C ASN A 127 -7.67 -3.72 7.10
N ILE A 128 -6.88 -3.04 7.91
CA ILE A 128 -6.61 -1.60 7.78
C ILE A 128 -5.10 -1.41 7.74
N LEU A 129 -4.58 -1.11 6.55
CA LEU A 129 -3.16 -0.89 6.34
C LEU A 129 -2.94 0.57 5.98
N ARG A 130 -2.06 1.24 6.70
CA ARG A 130 -1.84 2.68 6.54
C ARG A 130 -0.37 2.95 6.27
N ILE A 131 -0.09 3.77 5.25
CA ILE A 131 1.24 4.26 4.97
C ILE A 131 1.25 5.78 5.05
N LYS A 132 2.40 6.34 5.43
CA LYS A 132 2.61 7.78 5.49
C LYS A 132 3.89 8.13 4.76
N LYS A 133 3.82 9.16 3.93
CA LYS A 133 4.99 9.65 3.20
C LYS A 133 5.04 11.17 3.30
N ASN A 134 6.16 11.69 3.81
CA ASN A 134 6.42 13.13 3.83
C ASN A 134 6.69 13.61 2.40
N ILE A 135 6.09 14.74 2.07
CA ILE A 135 6.23 15.33 0.73
C ILE A 135 7.43 16.25 0.68
#